data_5954040a4ea0bb8899463186a2710e5c
#
_entry.id   5954040a4ea0bb8899463186a2710e5c
#
_cell.length_a   1.000
_cell.length_b   1.000
_cell.length_c   1.000
_cell.angle_alpha   90.00
_cell.angle_beta   90.00
_cell.angle_gamma   90.00
#
_symmetry.space_group_name_H-M   'P 1'
#
loop_
_entity.id
_entity.type
_entity.pdbx_description
1 polymer ?
#
loop_
_entity_poly.entity_id
_entity_poly.type
_entity_poly.pdbx_seq_one_letter_code
_entity_poly.pdbx_strand_id
1 'polypeptide(L)'
;NLMREVAFIKQNKEKWLNFEQAISNNNLKDPDELASLYVHLINDLSYAQTYYPKSKVIIYLNHLASQAFQKIYKTKREDSNRIIEFWKTEVPLLAYQYRKFIYIAFIVFGFFTFIGAISAANDGEFVRSILGDPYVDMTMENIKNGDPVAVYKSGSNWGSFIGITVNNLRVGIISFVMGVFGGFGTLWILFKNCVMLGSFQYFFYEQGVFWESVRGIWIHGSMEIFAIVIEAAAGLILGASILFPRTFSRMNSFKIGFKNSFKIFISTMPFTFAAGFLEGYITRYSNVMHTFLSV
;
A
#
# COMPACT_ATOMS: atom_id res chain seq x y z
N ASN A 1 58.66 -8.11 -5.48
CA ASN A 1 58.91 -7.87 -6.92
C ASN A 1 57.61 -7.48 -7.60
N LEU A 2 57.53 -6.19 -8.00
CA LEU A 2 56.40 -5.74 -8.82
C LEU A 2 56.43 -6.49 -10.16
N MET A 3 55.32 -7.10 -10.52
CA MET A 3 55.18 -7.79 -11.81
C MET A 3 55.26 -6.72 -12.94
N ARG A 4 56.00 -7.03 -14.03
CA ARG A 4 56.04 -6.15 -15.19
C ARG A 4 54.70 -6.18 -15.96
N GLU A 5 54.25 -5.07 -16.51
CA GLU A 5 52.97 -4.96 -17.25
C GLU A 5 52.76 -6.07 -18.28
N VAL A 6 53.79 -6.40 -19.07
CA VAL A 6 53.73 -7.47 -20.07
C VAL A 6 53.49 -8.83 -19.45
N ALA A 7 54.08 -9.10 -18.28
CA ALA A 7 53.87 -10.35 -17.56
C ALA A 7 52.41 -10.45 -17.01
N PHE A 8 51.92 -9.35 -16.47
CA PHE A 8 50.54 -9.25 -15.99
C PHE A 8 49.50 -9.49 -17.09
N ILE A 9 49.69 -8.87 -18.25
CA ILE A 9 48.83 -9.07 -19.43
C ILE A 9 48.90 -10.52 -19.90
N LYS A 10 50.12 -11.07 -20.04
CA LYS A 10 50.34 -12.45 -20.52
C LYS A 10 49.64 -13.47 -19.59
N GLN A 11 49.74 -13.26 -18.28
CA GLN A 11 49.17 -14.15 -17.27
C GLN A 11 47.62 -14.14 -17.26
N ASN A 12 46.99 -12.99 -17.54
CA ASN A 12 45.54 -12.82 -17.38
C ASN A 12 44.79 -12.75 -18.72
N LYS A 13 45.47 -12.64 -19.87
CA LYS A 13 44.87 -12.44 -21.19
C LYS A 13 43.88 -13.53 -21.55
N GLU A 14 44.19 -14.80 -21.33
CA GLU A 14 43.33 -15.92 -21.64
C GLU A 14 42.05 -15.89 -20.80
N LYS A 15 42.17 -15.59 -19.52
CA LYS A 15 41.03 -15.40 -18.62
C LYS A 15 40.10 -14.28 -19.08
N TRP A 16 40.65 -13.15 -19.53
CA TRP A 16 39.87 -12.00 -20.00
C TRP A 16 39.16 -12.30 -21.34
N LEU A 17 39.82 -13.01 -22.27
CA LEU A 17 39.21 -13.41 -23.53
C LEU A 17 38.08 -14.42 -23.34
N ASN A 18 38.25 -15.39 -22.43
CA ASN A 18 37.18 -16.34 -22.09
C ASN A 18 35.98 -15.60 -21.48
N PHE A 19 36.23 -14.61 -20.64
CA PHE A 19 35.19 -13.79 -20.07
C PHE A 19 34.46 -12.93 -21.11
N GLU A 20 35.21 -12.30 -22.02
CA GLU A 20 34.64 -11.55 -23.15
C GLU A 20 33.74 -12.43 -24.03
N GLN A 21 34.18 -13.63 -24.36
CA GLN A 21 33.38 -14.59 -25.11
C GLN A 21 32.13 -15.04 -24.36
N ALA A 22 32.23 -15.28 -23.06
CA ALA A 22 31.11 -15.66 -22.21
C ALA A 22 30.05 -14.55 -22.13
N ILE A 23 30.49 -13.30 -22.02
CA ILE A 23 29.57 -12.13 -22.07
C ILE A 23 28.93 -12.02 -23.46
N SER A 24 29.70 -12.14 -24.57
CA SER A 24 29.21 -11.93 -25.93
C SER A 24 28.22 -13.02 -26.37
N ASN A 25 28.52 -14.29 -26.07
CA ASN A 25 27.72 -15.42 -26.54
C ASN A 25 26.49 -15.76 -25.68
N ASN A 26 26.21 -14.98 -24.66
CA ASN A 26 25.07 -15.20 -23.74
C ASN A 26 25.08 -16.60 -23.07
N ASN A 27 26.24 -17.23 -22.96
CA ASN A 27 26.36 -18.60 -22.44
C ASN A 27 26.35 -18.69 -20.90
N LEU A 28 26.54 -17.56 -20.21
CA LEU A 28 26.43 -17.47 -18.76
C LEU A 28 24.94 -17.37 -18.38
N LYS A 29 24.38 -18.52 -18.01
CA LYS A 29 23.00 -18.61 -17.51
C LYS A 29 22.92 -18.46 -15.99
N ASP A 30 24.06 -18.64 -15.29
CA ASP A 30 24.12 -18.57 -13.83
C ASP A 30 24.53 -17.14 -13.39
N PRO A 31 23.64 -16.42 -12.68
CA PRO A 31 23.94 -15.10 -12.13
C PRO A 31 25.12 -15.09 -11.15
N ASP A 32 25.33 -16.17 -10.39
CA ASP A 32 26.39 -16.24 -9.38
C ASP A 32 27.77 -16.41 -10.06
N GLU A 33 27.82 -17.18 -11.15
CA GLU A 33 29.04 -17.29 -11.97
C GLU A 33 29.43 -15.95 -12.59
N LEU A 34 28.45 -15.23 -13.15
CA LEU A 34 28.69 -13.90 -13.73
C LEU A 34 29.14 -12.88 -12.67
N ALA A 35 28.57 -12.91 -11.48
CA ALA A 35 28.96 -12.06 -10.36
C ALA A 35 30.41 -12.36 -9.89
N SER A 36 30.77 -13.64 -9.79
CA SER A 36 32.14 -14.05 -9.44
C SER A 36 33.16 -13.58 -10.46
N LEU A 37 32.88 -13.76 -11.74
CA LEU A 37 33.73 -13.28 -12.84
C LEU A 37 33.89 -11.75 -12.83
N TYR A 38 32.80 -11.03 -12.53
CA TYR A 38 32.83 -9.57 -12.40
C TYR A 38 33.76 -9.12 -11.26
N VAL A 39 33.72 -9.77 -10.10
CA VAL A 39 34.60 -9.48 -8.96
C VAL A 39 36.07 -9.67 -9.33
N HIS A 40 36.38 -10.76 -10.02
CA HIS A 40 37.74 -11.01 -10.50
C HIS A 40 38.24 -9.93 -11.49
N LEU A 41 37.34 -9.50 -12.38
CA LEU A 41 37.67 -8.46 -13.36
C LEU A 41 37.90 -7.09 -12.70
N ILE A 42 37.11 -6.72 -11.70
CA ILE A 42 37.30 -5.49 -10.92
C ILE A 42 38.62 -5.51 -10.14
N ASN A 43 39.02 -6.66 -9.61
CA ASN A 43 40.32 -6.82 -8.94
C ASN A 43 41.47 -6.62 -9.91
N ASP A 44 41.43 -7.21 -11.12
CA ASP A 44 42.44 -7.02 -12.15
C ASP A 44 42.49 -5.57 -12.63
N LEU A 45 41.33 -4.92 -12.79
CA LEU A 45 41.25 -3.50 -13.16
C LEU A 45 41.86 -2.60 -12.08
N SER A 46 41.57 -2.85 -10.82
CA SER A 46 42.12 -2.09 -9.68
C SER A 46 43.65 -2.26 -9.58
N TYR A 47 44.13 -3.48 -9.81
CA TYR A 47 45.55 -3.74 -9.87
C TYR A 47 46.23 -2.98 -11.02
N ALA A 48 45.66 -3.00 -12.23
CA ALA A 48 46.15 -2.28 -13.39
C ALA A 48 46.13 -0.76 -13.17
N GLN A 49 45.09 -0.20 -12.57
CA GLN A 49 45.00 1.23 -12.23
C GLN A 49 46.10 1.65 -11.24
N THR A 50 46.39 0.80 -10.27
CA THR A 50 47.36 1.08 -9.23
C THR A 50 48.82 1.02 -9.76
N TYR A 51 49.13 -0.02 -10.51
CA TYR A 51 50.51 -0.31 -10.89
C TYR A 51 50.91 0.09 -12.32
N TYR A 52 49.91 0.27 -13.22
CA TYR A 52 50.10 0.61 -14.63
C TYR A 52 49.18 1.74 -15.10
N PRO A 53 49.21 2.92 -14.42
CA PRO A 53 48.18 3.97 -14.62
C PRO A 53 48.11 4.54 -16.05
N LYS A 54 49.11 4.32 -16.87
CA LYS A 54 49.17 4.78 -18.28
C LYS A 54 48.92 3.67 -19.28
N SER A 55 48.56 2.46 -18.82
CA SER A 55 48.39 1.29 -19.68
C SER A 55 47.02 1.32 -20.41
N LYS A 56 47.07 0.92 -21.68
CA LYS A 56 45.84 0.70 -22.47
C LYS A 56 44.97 -0.45 -21.96
N VAL A 57 45.55 -1.35 -21.16
CA VAL A 57 44.83 -2.47 -20.56
C VAL A 57 43.73 -1.98 -19.62
N ILE A 58 43.87 -0.81 -19.00
CA ILE A 58 42.84 -0.21 -18.16
C ILE A 58 41.58 0.08 -18.96
N ILE A 59 41.73 0.63 -20.18
CA ILE A 59 40.60 0.94 -21.06
C ILE A 59 39.86 -0.35 -21.43
N TYR A 60 40.59 -1.39 -21.77
CA TYR A 60 40.01 -2.71 -22.12
C TYR A 60 39.27 -3.34 -20.92
N LEU A 61 39.89 -3.39 -19.75
CA LEU A 61 39.30 -3.96 -18.56
C LEU A 61 38.07 -3.16 -18.07
N ASN A 62 38.15 -1.84 -18.16
CA ASN A 62 37.01 -0.98 -17.81
C ASN A 62 35.82 -1.18 -18.75
N HIS A 63 36.08 -1.32 -20.04
CA HIS A 63 35.04 -1.63 -21.04
C HIS A 63 34.38 -2.99 -20.75
N LEU A 64 35.18 -4.02 -20.51
CA LEU A 64 34.72 -5.36 -20.18
C LEU A 64 33.92 -5.39 -18.86
N ALA A 65 34.40 -4.67 -17.83
CA ALA A 65 33.68 -4.52 -16.56
C ALA A 65 32.33 -3.81 -16.74
N SER A 66 32.27 -2.78 -17.58
CA SER A 66 31.04 -2.08 -17.90
C SER A 66 30.01 -2.98 -18.60
N GLN A 67 30.46 -3.80 -19.56
CA GLN A 67 29.60 -4.78 -20.23
C GLN A 67 29.06 -5.84 -19.26
N ALA A 68 29.92 -6.38 -18.38
CA ALA A 68 29.53 -7.34 -17.34
C ALA A 68 28.50 -6.74 -16.39
N PHE A 69 28.75 -5.53 -15.92
CA PHE A 69 27.84 -4.79 -15.05
C PHE A 69 26.47 -4.60 -15.69
N GLN A 70 26.45 -4.11 -16.93
CA GLN A 70 25.19 -3.94 -17.66
C GLN A 70 24.42 -5.26 -17.80
N LYS A 71 25.14 -6.37 -18.02
CA LYS A 71 24.51 -7.68 -18.17
C LYS A 71 23.96 -8.22 -16.86
N ILE A 72 24.71 -8.08 -15.74
CA ILE A 72 24.24 -8.45 -14.40
C ILE A 72 22.96 -7.70 -14.04
N TYR A 73 22.93 -6.40 -14.29
CA TYR A 73 21.76 -5.57 -13.95
C TYR A 73 20.64 -5.63 -14.97
N LYS A 74 20.92 -5.97 -16.24
CA LYS A 74 19.93 -6.10 -17.30
C LYS A 74 19.22 -7.46 -17.28
N THR A 75 19.87 -8.50 -16.75
CA THR A 75 19.32 -9.88 -16.69
C THR A 75 18.19 -10.01 -15.66
N LYS A 76 17.95 -9.01 -14.81
CA LYS A 76 16.86 -9.02 -13.83
C LYS A 76 15.63 -8.21 -14.25
N ARG A 77 15.34 -8.16 -15.52
CA ARG A 77 13.98 -7.95 -16.00
C ARG A 77 13.39 -9.31 -16.34
N GLU A 78 13.10 -10.10 -15.32
CA GLU A 78 12.13 -11.16 -15.49
C GLU A 78 10.84 -10.50 -15.98
N ASP A 79 10.24 -11.05 -17.03
CA ASP A 79 8.89 -10.75 -17.50
C ASP A 79 7.83 -11.24 -16.48
N SER A 80 8.09 -11.07 -15.19
CA SER A 80 7.06 -11.27 -14.19
C SER A 80 6.08 -10.11 -14.33
N ASN A 81 4.82 -10.43 -14.48
CA ASN A 81 3.77 -9.44 -14.51
C ASN A 81 3.84 -8.64 -13.20
N ARG A 82 4.34 -7.41 -13.25
CA ARG A 82 4.59 -6.55 -12.07
C ARG A 82 3.37 -6.40 -11.18
N ILE A 83 2.16 -6.51 -11.77
CA ILE A 83 0.90 -6.45 -11.03
C ILE A 83 0.75 -7.71 -10.17
N ILE A 84 1.02 -8.90 -10.73
CA ILE A 84 0.94 -10.17 -9.99
C ILE A 84 2.01 -10.20 -8.88
N GLU A 85 3.23 -9.79 -9.16
CA GLU A 85 4.32 -9.72 -8.18
C GLU A 85 3.98 -8.76 -7.03
N PHE A 86 3.41 -7.59 -7.35
CA PHE A 86 2.94 -6.63 -6.34
C PHE A 86 1.97 -7.29 -5.35
N TRP A 87 0.94 -7.96 -5.85
CA TRP A 87 -0.09 -8.58 -5.00
C TRP A 87 0.36 -9.85 -4.31
N LYS A 88 1.15 -10.69 -5.00
CA LYS A 88 1.57 -12.00 -4.48
C LYS A 88 2.73 -11.91 -3.49
N THR A 89 3.61 -10.94 -3.67
CA THR A 89 4.88 -10.85 -2.92
C THR A 89 5.03 -9.55 -2.14
N GLU A 90 4.89 -8.40 -2.79
CA GLU A 90 5.20 -7.12 -2.15
C GLU A 90 4.17 -6.73 -1.07
N VAL A 91 2.88 -6.83 -1.37
CA VAL A 91 1.82 -6.46 -0.42
C VAL A 91 1.86 -7.33 0.84
N PRO A 92 1.90 -8.68 0.77
CA PRO A 92 2.01 -9.51 1.97
C PRO A 92 3.27 -9.25 2.78
N LEU A 93 4.41 -9.04 2.11
CA LEU A 93 5.67 -8.73 2.78
C LEU A 93 5.60 -7.39 3.53
N LEU A 94 5.07 -6.35 2.90
CA LEU A 94 4.88 -5.04 3.53
C LEU A 94 3.87 -5.11 4.68
N ALA A 95 2.75 -5.82 4.51
CA ALA A 95 1.77 -6.03 5.57
C ALA A 95 2.41 -6.72 6.79
N TYR A 96 3.22 -7.74 6.58
CA TYR A 96 3.96 -8.42 7.65
C TYR A 96 4.99 -7.49 8.31
N GLN A 97 5.76 -6.76 7.52
CA GLN A 97 6.78 -5.82 8.01
C GLN A 97 6.18 -4.73 8.88
N TYR A 98 5.04 -4.19 8.47
CA TYR A 98 4.35 -3.08 9.14
C TYR A 98 3.13 -3.52 9.96
N ARG A 99 2.98 -4.81 10.28
CA ARG A 99 1.82 -5.37 10.99
C ARG A 99 1.47 -4.67 12.30
N LYS A 100 2.46 -4.10 13.00
CA LYS A 100 2.22 -3.34 14.24
C LYS A 100 1.37 -2.09 13.99
N PHE A 101 1.63 -1.36 12.91
CA PHE A 101 0.83 -0.20 12.54
C PHE A 101 -0.58 -0.59 12.11
N ILE A 102 -0.71 -1.71 11.40
CA ILE A 102 -2.01 -2.27 11.02
C ILE A 102 -2.81 -2.64 12.28
N TYR A 103 -2.21 -3.35 13.23
CA TYR A 103 -2.89 -3.68 14.50
C TYR A 103 -3.26 -2.43 15.29
N ILE A 104 -2.38 -1.43 15.37
CA ILE A 104 -2.69 -0.16 16.04
C ILE A 104 -3.89 0.51 15.36
N ALA A 105 -3.93 0.57 14.02
CA ALA A 105 -5.05 1.16 13.30
C ALA A 105 -6.37 0.44 13.59
N PHE A 106 -6.40 -0.91 13.62
CA PHE A 106 -7.58 -1.68 13.99
C PHE A 106 -8.02 -1.47 15.45
N ILE A 107 -7.06 -1.42 16.38
CA ILE A 107 -7.36 -1.17 17.80
C ILE A 107 -7.94 0.23 17.97
N VAL A 108 -7.33 1.24 17.36
CA VAL A 108 -7.80 2.63 17.41
C VAL A 108 -9.17 2.74 16.76
N PHE A 109 -9.39 2.07 15.62
CA PHE A 109 -10.68 2.00 14.97
C PHE A 109 -11.76 1.44 15.91
N GLY A 110 -11.55 0.25 16.49
CA GLY A 110 -12.52 -0.38 17.39
C GLY A 110 -12.79 0.47 18.63
N PHE A 111 -11.74 1.05 19.22
CA PHE A 111 -11.86 1.89 20.41
C PHE A 111 -12.70 3.15 20.16
N PHE A 112 -12.43 3.89 19.10
CA PHE A 112 -13.20 5.12 18.81
C PHE A 112 -14.60 4.84 18.26
N THR A 113 -14.81 3.72 17.56
CA THR A 113 -16.15 3.29 17.16
C THR A 113 -17.01 2.97 18.41
N PHE A 114 -16.41 2.29 19.40
CA PHE A 114 -17.06 1.99 20.66
C PHE A 114 -17.39 3.28 21.46
N ILE A 115 -16.46 4.25 21.51
CA ILE A 115 -16.72 5.57 22.11
C ILE A 115 -17.89 6.26 21.41
N GLY A 116 -17.91 6.27 20.08
CA GLY A 116 -19.01 6.86 19.30
C GLY A 116 -20.37 6.24 19.66
N ALA A 117 -20.43 4.92 19.77
CA ALA A 117 -21.65 4.21 20.13
C ALA A 117 -22.09 4.52 21.56
N ILE A 118 -21.17 4.54 22.54
CA ILE A 118 -21.49 4.91 23.93
C ILE A 118 -21.95 6.36 24.02
N SER A 119 -21.29 7.29 23.33
CA SER A 119 -21.68 8.70 23.33
C SER A 119 -23.10 8.87 22.78
N ALA A 120 -23.41 8.19 21.70
CA ALA A 120 -24.77 8.17 21.11
C ALA A 120 -25.81 7.55 22.07
N ALA A 121 -25.42 6.54 22.85
CA ALA A 121 -26.30 5.89 23.82
C ALA A 121 -26.66 6.78 25.00
N ASN A 122 -25.80 7.73 25.36
CA ASN A 122 -25.98 8.59 26.53
C ASN A 122 -26.54 9.99 26.18
N ASP A 123 -26.48 10.37 24.90
CA ASP A 123 -26.91 11.70 24.45
C ASP A 123 -27.55 11.60 23.07
N GLY A 124 -28.89 11.75 23.00
CA GLY A 124 -29.64 11.72 21.75
C GLY A 124 -29.30 12.87 20.79
N GLU A 125 -28.86 14.03 21.32
CA GLU A 125 -28.40 15.15 20.50
C GLU A 125 -27.04 14.88 19.88
N PHE A 126 -26.22 13.99 20.48
CA PHE A 126 -24.94 13.60 19.95
C PHE A 126 -25.06 12.97 18.55
N VAL A 127 -26.03 12.09 18.35
CA VAL A 127 -26.32 11.50 17.03
C VAL A 127 -26.59 12.57 15.99
N ARG A 128 -27.41 13.56 16.32
CA ARG A 128 -27.73 14.68 15.42
C ARG A 128 -26.52 15.56 15.13
N SER A 129 -25.70 15.81 16.14
CA SER A 129 -24.47 16.61 15.99
C SER A 129 -23.43 15.92 15.08
N ILE A 130 -23.36 14.60 15.08
CA ILE A 130 -22.42 13.81 14.28
C ILE A 130 -22.93 13.51 12.87
N LEU A 131 -24.17 13.08 12.73
CA LEU A 131 -24.77 12.68 11.45
C LEU A 131 -25.43 13.85 10.72
N GLY A 132 -25.83 14.89 11.45
CA GLY A 132 -26.58 16.04 10.94
C GLY A 132 -28.10 15.84 10.98
N ASP A 133 -28.83 16.89 11.34
CA ASP A 133 -30.28 16.87 11.42
C ASP A 133 -30.98 16.37 10.13
N PRO A 134 -30.60 16.84 8.93
CA PRO A 134 -31.26 16.40 7.69
C PRO A 134 -31.14 14.89 7.45
N TYR A 135 -29.99 14.31 7.79
CA TYR A 135 -29.76 12.88 7.64
C TYR A 135 -30.61 12.07 8.62
N VAL A 136 -30.64 12.48 9.89
CA VAL A 136 -31.41 11.82 10.94
C VAL A 136 -32.91 11.90 10.64
N ASP A 137 -33.42 13.07 10.27
CA ASP A 137 -34.85 13.27 9.97
C ASP A 137 -35.28 12.43 8.75
N MET A 138 -34.49 12.43 7.68
CA MET A 138 -34.73 11.59 6.50
C MET A 138 -34.72 10.11 6.83
N THR A 139 -33.76 9.67 7.65
CA THR A 139 -33.65 8.25 8.04
C THR A 139 -34.81 7.86 8.94
N MET A 140 -35.27 8.71 9.86
CA MET A 140 -36.44 8.47 10.68
C MET A 140 -37.72 8.34 9.83
N GLU A 141 -37.87 9.15 8.78
CA GLU A 141 -38.96 9.05 7.83
C GLU A 141 -38.90 7.72 7.04
N ASN A 142 -37.74 7.33 6.56
CA ASN A 142 -37.52 6.07 5.88
C ASN A 142 -37.84 4.86 6.76
N ILE A 143 -37.49 4.91 8.05
CA ILE A 143 -37.84 3.86 9.03
C ILE A 143 -39.33 3.76 9.20
N LYS A 144 -40.04 4.88 9.33
CA LYS A 144 -41.51 4.91 9.41
C LYS A 144 -42.19 4.30 8.17
N ASN A 145 -41.60 4.49 7.00
CA ASN A 145 -42.07 3.94 5.74
C ASN A 145 -41.62 2.48 5.51
N GLY A 146 -40.96 1.84 6.49
CA GLY A 146 -40.54 0.43 6.43
C GLY A 146 -39.30 0.16 5.58
N ASP A 147 -38.53 1.17 5.20
CA ASP A 147 -37.28 1.02 4.44
C ASP A 147 -36.15 1.87 5.04
N PRO A 148 -35.54 1.41 6.15
CA PRO A 148 -34.48 2.16 6.85
C PRO A 148 -33.25 2.47 6.02
N VAL A 149 -33.01 1.75 4.94
CA VAL A 149 -31.87 1.90 4.05
C VAL A 149 -32.21 2.56 2.71
N ALA A 150 -33.38 3.20 2.62
CA ALA A 150 -33.84 3.86 1.39
C ALA A 150 -32.87 4.92 0.85
N VAL A 151 -32.09 5.55 1.71
CA VAL A 151 -31.06 6.54 1.31
C VAL A 151 -30.05 5.96 0.32
N TYR A 152 -29.73 4.69 0.43
CA TYR A 152 -28.79 3.99 -0.47
C TYR A 152 -29.43 3.56 -1.80
N LYS A 153 -30.74 3.73 -1.96
CA LYS A 153 -31.50 3.38 -3.17
C LYS A 153 -31.79 4.58 -4.05
N SER A 154 -31.47 5.79 -3.59
CA SER A 154 -31.69 7.02 -4.34
C SER A 154 -30.67 7.18 -5.49
N GLY A 155 -31.09 7.77 -6.61
CA GLY A 155 -30.23 8.04 -7.75
C GLY A 155 -30.03 6.87 -8.72
N SER A 156 -29.19 7.09 -9.74
CA SER A 156 -28.81 6.04 -10.69
C SER A 156 -27.70 5.15 -10.12
N ASN A 157 -27.67 3.87 -10.53
CA ASN A 157 -26.65 2.91 -10.09
C ASN A 157 -25.24 3.41 -10.40
N TRP A 158 -25.05 3.93 -11.61
CA TRP A 158 -23.76 4.46 -12.06
C TRP A 158 -23.34 5.72 -11.30
N GLY A 159 -24.28 6.65 -11.07
CA GLY A 159 -24.02 7.87 -10.30
C GLY A 159 -23.66 7.56 -8.84
N SER A 160 -24.34 6.62 -8.22
CA SER A 160 -24.03 6.14 -6.86
C SER A 160 -22.66 5.50 -6.82
N PHE A 161 -22.35 4.57 -7.72
CA PHE A 161 -21.04 3.93 -7.81
C PHE A 161 -19.91 4.95 -7.90
N ILE A 162 -19.99 5.92 -8.82
CA ILE A 162 -18.95 6.93 -8.98
C ILE A 162 -18.87 7.83 -7.75
N GLY A 163 -19.98 8.34 -7.26
CA GLY A 163 -20.03 9.27 -6.13
C GLY A 163 -19.44 8.67 -4.86
N ILE A 164 -19.80 7.42 -4.55
CA ILE A 164 -19.33 6.71 -3.38
C ILE A 164 -17.84 6.37 -3.52
N THR A 165 -17.44 5.81 -4.66
CA THR A 165 -16.03 5.49 -4.91
C THR A 165 -15.15 6.75 -4.79
N VAL A 166 -15.54 7.87 -5.38
CA VAL A 166 -14.79 9.13 -5.28
C VAL A 166 -14.74 9.64 -3.85
N ASN A 167 -15.86 9.57 -3.11
CA ASN A 167 -15.87 9.98 -1.70
C ASN A 167 -14.93 9.12 -0.85
N ASN A 168 -14.96 7.81 -1.00
CA ASN A 168 -14.11 6.89 -0.23
C ASN A 168 -12.64 7.05 -0.59
N LEU A 169 -12.31 7.19 -1.88
CA LEU A 169 -10.96 7.52 -2.33
C LEU A 169 -10.46 8.84 -1.73
N ARG A 170 -11.31 9.87 -1.70
CA ARG A 170 -10.97 11.17 -1.10
C ARG A 170 -10.65 11.03 0.39
N VAL A 171 -11.48 10.32 1.15
CA VAL A 171 -11.25 10.09 2.58
C VAL A 171 -9.95 9.31 2.80
N GLY A 172 -9.70 8.27 2.01
CA GLY A 172 -8.49 7.47 2.09
C GLY A 172 -7.23 8.28 1.77
N ILE A 173 -7.24 9.06 0.69
CA ILE A 173 -6.13 9.95 0.32
C ILE A 173 -5.84 10.95 1.44
N ILE A 174 -6.88 11.60 1.98
CA ILE A 174 -6.72 12.56 3.07
C ILE A 174 -6.14 11.86 4.29
N SER A 175 -6.66 10.68 4.67
CA SER A 175 -6.16 9.90 5.80
C SER A 175 -4.67 9.56 5.64
N PHE A 176 -4.26 9.12 4.45
CA PHE A 176 -2.87 8.81 4.14
C PHE A 176 -1.97 10.06 4.16
N VAL A 177 -2.35 11.12 3.44
CA VAL A 177 -1.53 12.34 3.31
C VAL A 177 -1.38 13.05 4.64
N MET A 178 -2.41 13.08 5.47
CA MET A 178 -2.37 13.67 6.81
C MET A 178 -1.39 12.96 7.76
N GLY A 179 -0.90 11.80 7.38
CA GLY A 179 0.23 11.12 8.04
C GLY A 179 1.51 11.95 8.08
N VAL A 180 1.70 12.89 7.14
CA VAL A 180 2.85 13.83 7.11
C VAL A 180 2.97 14.63 8.42
N PHE A 181 1.86 14.88 9.12
CA PHE A 181 1.86 15.50 10.44
C PHE A 181 2.20 14.51 11.57
N GLY A 182 3.20 13.66 11.36
CA GLY A 182 3.65 12.68 12.35
C GLY A 182 2.63 11.59 12.68
N GLY A 183 1.64 11.38 11.82
CA GLY A 183 0.53 10.44 12.04
C GLY A 183 -0.67 11.02 12.83
N PHE A 184 -0.54 12.17 13.49
CA PHE A 184 -1.64 12.78 14.25
C PHE A 184 -2.81 13.16 13.36
N GLY A 185 -2.53 13.69 12.15
CA GLY A 185 -3.58 14.02 11.19
C GLY A 185 -4.36 12.79 10.75
N THR A 186 -3.68 11.67 10.50
CA THR A 186 -4.31 10.38 10.20
C THR A 186 -5.21 9.92 11.35
N LEU A 187 -4.71 9.97 12.59
CA LEU A 187 -5.51 9.61 13.77
C LEU A 187 -6.76 10.47 13.90
N TRP A 188 -6.66 11.76 13.59
CA TRP A 188 -7.82 12.66 13.63
C TRP A 188 -8.87 12.29 12.57
N ILE A 189 -8.46 11.99 11.34
CA ILE A 189 -9.38 11.54 10.29
C ILE A 189 -10.02 10.20 10.66
N LEU A 190 -9.22 9.25 11.15
CA LEU A 190 -9.72 7.95 11.61
C LEU A 190 -10.72 8.12 12.76
N PHE A 191 -10.41 8.94 13.77
CA PHE A 191 -11.29 9.25 14.89
C PHE A 191 -12.66 9.75 14.43
N LYS A 192 -12.71 10.74 13.53
CA LYS A 192 -13.96 11.28 13.01
C LYS A 192 -14.82 10.20 12.33
N ASN A 193 -14.21 9.37 11.49
CA ASN A 193 -14.93 8.31 10.80
C ASN A 193 -15.40 7.20 11.77
N CYS A 194 -14.59 6.86 12.78
CA CYS A 194 -14.95 5.86 13.76
C CYS A 194 -16.11 6.30 14.66
N VAL A 195 -16.06 7.54 15.17
CA VAL A 195 -17.15 8.10 15.98
C VAL A 195 -18.44 8.19 15.18
N MET A 196 -18.36 8.62 13.93
CA MET A 196 -19.50 8.64 13.02
C MET A 196 -20.10 7.23 12.85
N LEU A 197 -19.27 6.23 12.57
CA LEU A 197 -19.73 4.84 12.41
C LEU A 197 -20.38 4.30 13.68
N GLY A 198 -19.76 4.53 14.85
CA GLY A 198 -20.31 4.09 16.14
C GLY A 198 -21.66 4.72 16.44
N SER A 199 -21.79 6.04 16.24
CA SER A 199 -23.05 6.77 16.43
C SER A 199 -24.11 6.28 15.45
N PHE A 200 -23.75 6.04 14.21
CA PHE A 200 -24.61 5.53 13.16
C PHE A 200 -25.16 4.13 13.49
N GLN A 201 -24.30 3.20 13.91
CA GLN A 201 -24.73 1.84 14.26
C GLN A 201 -25.64 1.83 15.51
N TYR A 202 -25.32 2.66 16.51
CA TYR A 202 -26.15 2.80 17.70
C TYR A 202 -27.53 3.40 17.37
N PHE A 203 -27.59 4.41 16.51
CA PHE A 203 -28.84 5.02 16.07
C PHE A 203 -29.80 3.97 15.45
N PHE A 204 -29.32 3.11 14.58
CA PHE A 204 -30.15 2.04 14.01
C PHE A 204 -30.55 0.98 15.06
N TYR A 205 -29.66 0.72 16.03
CA TYR A 205 -29.98 -0.16 17.16
C TYR A 205 -31.11 0.41 18.02
N GLU A 206 -31.02 1.67 18.38
CA GLU A 206 -32.04 2.38 19.18
C GLU A 206 -33.40 2.42 18.49
N GLN A 207 -33.42 2.56 17.16
CA GLN A 207 -34.66 2.55 16.37
C GLN A 207 -35.23 1.12 16.14
N GLY A 208 -34.57 0.08 16.62
CA GLY A 208 -35.01 -1.30 16.51
C GLY A 208 -34.81 -1.93 15.11
N VAL A 209 -34.06 -1.29 14.23
CA VAL A 209 -33.84 -1.73 12.85
C VAL A 209 -32.36 -2.04 12.58
N PHE A 210 -31.63 -2.48 13.62
CA PHE A 210 -30.19 -2.78 13.53
C PHE A 210 -29.88 -3.85 12.47
N TRP A 211 -30.62 -4.96 12.48
CA TRP A 211 -30.35 -6.06 11.56
C TRP A 211 -30.67 -5.72 10.09
N GLU A 212 -31.66 -4.87 9.86
CA GLU A 212 -31.98 -4.35 8.55
C GLU A 212 -30.84 -3.45 8.03
N SER A 213 -30.29 -2.61 8.91
CA SER A 213 -29.15 -1.79 8.58
C SER A 213 -27.89 -2.62 8.29
N VAL A 214 -27.64 -3.68 9.09
CA VAL A 214 -26.53 -4.60 8.86
C VAL A 214 -26.64 -5.24 7.48
N ARG A 215 -27.80 -5.81 7.13
CA ARG A 215 -28.03 -6.42 5.82
C ARG A 215 -27.88 -5.44 4.66
N GLY A 216 -28.29 -4.19 4.84
CA GLY A 216 -28.23 -3.18 3.79
C GLY A 216 -26.85 -2.54 3.62
N ILE A 217 -26.08 -2.43 4.69
CA ILE A 217 -24.87 -1.60 4.71
C ILE A 217 -23.59 -2.43 4.73
N TRP A 218 -23.55 -3.53 5.49
CA TRP A 218 -22.32 -4.28 5.68
C TRP A 218 -21.85 -5.06 4.45
N ILE A 219 -22.69 -5.26 3.43
CA ILE A 219 -22.30 -5.85 2.14
C ILE A 219 -21.11 -5.08 1.53
N HIS A 220 -21.20 -3.75 1.52
CA HIS A 220 -20.16 -2.86 1.00
C HIS A 220 -19.31 -2.25 2.13
N GLY A 221 -19.94 -1.89 3.24
CA GLY A 221 -19.30 -1.20 4.36
C GLY A 221 -18.16 -1.97 5.01
N SER A 222 -18.19 -3.31 5.00
CA SER A 222 -17.06 -4.11 5.49
C SER A 222 -15.78 -3.88 4.68
N MET A 223 -15.89 -3.75 3.36
CA MET A 223 -14.75 -3.45 2.49
C MET A 223 -14.26 -2.01 2.65
N GLU A 224 -15.18 -1.05 2.85
CA GLU A 224 -14.84 0.35 3.11
C GLU A 224 -14.13 0.51 4.44
N ILE A 225 -14.64 -0.13 5.50
CA ILE A 225 -14.02 -0.15 6.83
C ILE A 225 -12.62 -0.76 6.75
N PHE A 226 -12.48 -1.89 6.07
CA PHE A 226 -11.18 -2.51 5.88
C PHE A 226 -10.21 -1.57 5.14
N ALA A 227 -10.66 -0.94 4.05
CA ALA A 227 -9.84 -0.01 3.27
C ALA A 227 -9.38 1.18 4.12
N ILE A 228 -10.30 1.88 4.82
CA ILE A 228 -9.94 3.08 5.60
C ILE A 228 -8.99 2.77 6.76
N VAL A 229 -9.11 1.59 7.40
CA VAL A 229 -8.20 1.17 8.48
C VAL A 229 -6.79 0.91 7.94
N ILE A 230 -6.67 0.25 6.77
CA ILE A 230 -5.37 0.02 6.13
C ILE A 230 -4.76 1.33 5.60
N GLU A 231 -5.57 2.24 5.06
CA GLU A 231 -5.16 3.58 4.63
C GLU A 231 -4.67 4.43 5.81
N ALA A 232 -5.34 4.32 6.97
CA ALA A 232 -4.88 4.93 8.21
C ALA A 232 -3.55 4.31 8.68
N ALA A 233 -3.40 2.99 8.61
CA ALA A 233 -2.12 2.33 8.91
C ALA A 233 -1.01 2.86 8.00
N ALA A 234 -1.28 3.04 6.70
CA ALA A 234 -0.32 3.64 5.76
C ALA A 234 0.06 5.07 6.17
N GLY A 235 -0.91 5.89 6.59
CA GLY A 235 -0.65 7.24 7.11
C GLY A 235 0.19 7.23 8.40
N LEU A 236 -0.06 6.29 9.30
CA LEU A 236 0.76 6.12 10.51
C LEU A 236 2.20 5.69 10.21
N ILE A 237 2.40 4.81 9.21
CA ILE A 237 3.73 4.41 8.75
C ILE A 237 4.49 5.62 8.18
N LEU A 238 3.81 6.44 7.37
CA LEU A 238 4.37 7.68 6.83
C LEU A 238 4.79 8.61 7.96
N GLY A 239 3.91 8.85 8.93
CA GLY A 239 4.18 9.70 10.09
C GLY A 239 5.35 9.18 10.93
N ALA A 240 5.40 7.88 11.20
CA ALA A 240 6.48 7.25 11.94
C ALA A 240 7.83 7.37 11.22
N SER A 241 7.85 7.32 9.88
CA SER A 241 9.08 7.48 9.11
C SER A 241 9.69 8.89 9.22
N ILE A 242 8.85 9.89 9.47
CA ILE A 242 9.27 11.29 9.68
C ILE A 242 9.78 11.48 11.11
N LEU A 243 9.02 10.98 12.10
CA LEU A 243 9.32 11.18 13.51
C LEU A 243 10.51 10.33 13.99
N PHE A 244 10.63 9.10 13.49
CA PHE A 244 11.58 8.09 13.97
C PHE A 244 12.48 7.57 12.84
N PRO A 245 13.41 8.39 12.31
CA PRO A 245 14.27 8.02 11.18
C PRO A 245 15.27 6.90 11.50
N ARG A 246 15.45 6.55 12.78
CA ARG A 246 16.43 5.54 13.27
C ARG A 246 17.84 5.85 12.79
N THR A 247 18.48 4.90 12.08
CA THR A 247 19.85 5.02 11.54
C THR A 247 19.92 5.75 10.21
N PHE A 248 18.77 6.04 9.56
CA PHE A 248 18.73 6.75 8.28
C PHE A 248 18.75 8.27 8.47
N SER A 249 19.22 8.99 7.46
CA SER A 249 18.94 10.42 7.40
C SER A 249 17.43 10.66 7.29
N ARG A 250 16.92 11.78 7.79
CA ARG A 250 15.48 12.10 7.77
C ARG A 250 14.87 11.98 6.37
N MET A 251 15.59 12.47 5.35
CA MET A 251 15.13 12.41 3.96
C MET A 251 15.08 10.97 3.45
N ASN A 252 16.06 10.13 3.76
CA ASN A 252 16.06 8.73 3.33
C ASN A 252 14.97 7.93 4.06
N SER A 253 14.78 8.17 5.37
CA SER A 253 13.69 7.57 6.14
C SER A 253 12.33 7.92 5.54
N PHE A 254 12.11 9.20 5.23
CA PHE A 254 10.89 9.67 4.57
C PHE A 254 10.67 9.00 3.21
N LYS A 255 11.69 8.96 2.35
CA LYS A 255 11.59 8.31 1.02
C LYS A 255 11.19 6.83 1.12
N ILE A 256 11.83 6.09 2.03
CA ILE A 256 11.53 4.67 2.26
C ILE A 256 10.12 4.51 2.84
N GLY A 257 9.79 5.31 3.85
CA GLY A 257 8.48 5.30 4.49
C GLY A 257 7.36 5.64 3.51
N PHE A 258 7.51 6.69 2.72
CA PHE A 258 6.55 7.08 1.68
C PHE A 258 6.37 5.97 0.65
N LYS A 259 7.46 5.43 0.10
CA LYS A 259 7.39 4.35 -0.90
C LYS A 259 6.62 3.13 -0.37
N ASN A 260 6.91 2.70 0.85
CA ASN A 260 6.30 1.51 1.42
C ASN A 260 4.85 1.76 1.84
N SER A 261 4.57 2.89 2.49
CA SER A 261 3.21 3.27 2.90
C SER A 261 2.31 3.54 1.69
N PHE A 262 2.83 4.14 0.63
CA PHE A 262 2.10 4.34 -0.62
C PHE A 262 1.72 3.02 -1.30
N LYS A 263 2.59 1.99 -1.26
CA LYS A 263 2.25 0.65 -1.76
C LYS A 263 1.12 0.01 -0.94
N ILE A 264 1.14 0.17 0.39
CA ILE A 264 0.06 -0.29 1.26
C ILE A 264 -1.23 0.48 0.95
N PHE A 265 -1.17 1.80 0.77
CA PHE A 265 -2.31 2.61 0.37
C PHE A 265 -2.90 2.15 -0.99
N ILE A 266 -2.07 1.95 -2.02
CA ILE A 266 -2.54 1.47 -3.33
C ILE A 266 -3.17 0.07 -3.23
N SER A 267 -2.74 -0.76 -2.28
CA SER A 267 -3.34 -2.09 -2.09
C SER A 267 -4.78 -2.06 -1.60
N THR A 268 -5.32 -0.92 -1.15
CA THR A 268 -6.73 -0.79 -0.77
C THR A 268 -7.65 -0.47 -1.96
N MET A 269 -7.11 0.01 -3.07
CA MET A 269 -7.90 0.46 -4.22
C MET A 269 -8.93 -0.58 -4.72
N PRO A 270 -8.59 -1.87 -4.91
CA PRO A 270 -9.58 -2.86 -5.34
C PRO A 270 -10.75 -3.01 -4.37
N PHE A 271 -10.51 -2.88 -3.05
CA PHE A 271 -11.57 -2.96 -2.03
C PHE A 271 -12.49 -1.74 -2.12
N THR A 272 -11.94 -0.55 -2.29
CA THR A 272 -12.71 0.69 -2.45
C THR A 272 -13.59 0.66 -3.72
N PHE A 273 -13.03 0.19 -4.84
CA PHE A 273 -13.82 0.03 -6.06
C PHE A 273 -14.89 -1.05 -5.93
N ALA A 274 -14.56 -2.19 -5.30
CA ALA A 274 -15.54 -3.26 -5.06
C ALA A 274 -16.66 -2.80 -4.15
N ALA A 275 -16.36 -2.08 -3.06
CA ALA A 275 -17.35 -1.51 -2.15
C ALA A 275 -18.32 -0.57 -2.89
N GLY A 276 -17.78 0.38 -3.66
CA GLY A 276 -18.62 1.30 -4.45
C GLY A 276 -19.50 0.57 -5.47
N PHE A 277 -18.97 -0.48 -6.11
CA PHE A 277 -19.78 -1.31 -7.01
C PHE A 277 -20.91 -2.06 -6.26
N LEU A 278 -20.58 -2.69 -5.13
CA LEU A 278 -21.57 -3.38 -4.30
C LEU A 278 -22.65 -2.43 -3.83
N GLU A 279 -22.31 -1.23 -3.38
CA GLU A 279 -23.28 -0.23 -2.95
C GLU A 279 -24.15 0.27 -4.10
N GLY A 280 -23.53 0.64 -5.23
CA GLY A 280 -24.27 1.17 -6.38
C GLY A 280 -25.20 0.17 -7.06
N TYR A 281 -24.85 -1.12 -7.08
CA TYR A 281 -25.55 -2.12 -7.87
C TYR A 281 -26.24 -3.22 -7.04
N ILE A 282 -25.74 -3.58 -5.86
CA ILE A 282 -26.19 -4.74 -5.09
C ILE A 282 -27.00 -4.32 -3.85
N THR A 283 -26.53 -3.34 -3.10
CA THR A 283 -27.14 -2.90 -1.83
C THR A 283 -28.61 -2.51 -1.98
N ARG A 284 -29.01 -1.93 -3.10
CA ARG A 284 -30.42 -1.57 -3.35
C ARG A 284 -31.39 -2.76 -3.44
N TYR A 285 -30.86 -3.97 -3.60
CA TYR A 285 -31.65 -5.23 -3.61
C TYR A 285 -31.60 -5.96 -2.27
N SER A 286 -30.97 -5.38 -1.24
CA SER A 286 -30.81 -6.02 0.08
C SER A 286 -32.08 -6.50 0.72
N ASN A 287 -33.23 -5.85 0.46
CA ASN A 287 -34.52 -6.23 1.02
C ASN A 287 -35.09 -7.57 0.45
N VAL A 288 -34.63 -7.97 -0.74
CA VAL A 288 -35.08 -9.23 -1.39
C VAL A 288 -34.01 -10.33 -1.30
N MET A 289 -32.82 -10.00 -0.78
CA MET A 289 -31.75 -10.98 -0.60
C MET A 289 -31.94 -11.76 0.70
N HIS A 290 -31.67 -13.07 0.63
CA HIS A 290 -31.65 -13.91 1.84
C HIS A 290 -30.57 -13.43 2.80
N THR A 291 -30.84 -13.39 4.10
CA THR A 291 -29.89 -12.86 5.14
C THR A 291 -28.48 -13.45 5.05
N PHE A 292 -28.37 -14.70 4.60
CA PHE A 292 -27.07 -15.38 4.43
C PHE A 292 -26.20 -14.83 3.28
N LEU A 293 -26.79 -14.13 2.31
CA LEU A 293 -26.07 -13.55 1.18
C LEU A 293 -25.73 -12.08 1.40
N SER A 294 -26.25 -11.48 2.47
CA SER A 294 -26.09 -10.05 2.78
C SER A 294 -25.18 -9.78 3.98
N VAL A 295 -24.68 -10.79 4.64
CA VAL A 295 -23.70 -10.73 5.75
C VAL A 295 -22.51 -11.61 5.40
#